data_393001add6feba9d1860c962c5213ac3
#
_entry.id   393001add6feba9d1860c962c5213ac3
#
_cell.length_a   1.000
_cell.length_b   1.000
_cell.length_c   1.000
_cell.angle_alpha   90.00
_cell.angle_beta   90.00
_cell.angle_gamma   90.00
#
_symmetry.space_group_name_H-M   'P 1'
#
loop_
_entity.id
_entity.type
_entity.pdbx_description
1 polymer ?
#
loop_
_entity_poly.entity_id
_entity_poly.type
_entity_poly.pdbx_seq_one_letter_code
_entity_poly.pdbx_strand_id
1 'polypeptide(L)'
;MIDGIGIDVVDIERFQESINRTPGLKEKLFTPAEQSKSIASLAARFAAKEALYKALSPAHGLAWHEAEVINFENGKPAFLFRGGIADLVDGAQVHLSLSHDGGIASAMVVLER
;
A
#
# COMPACT_ATOMS: atom_id res chain seq x y z
N MET A 1 15.40 2.42 -15.84
CA MET A 1 14.55 1.44 -16.55
C MET A 1 13.42 0.98 -15.65
N ILE A 2 12.22 0.88 -16.18
CA ILE A 2 11.08 0.35 -15.44
C ILE A 2 11.33 -1.14 -15.17
N ASP A 3 11.27 -1.50 -13.90
CA ASP A 3 11.53 -2.87 -13.45
C ASP A 3 10.24 -3.58 -13.00
N GLY A 4 9.23 -2.82 -12.63
CA GLY A 4 7.95 -3.39 -12.24
C GLY A 4 6.86 -2.35 -12.17
N ILE A 5 5.62 -2.79 -12.41
CA ILE A 5 4.44 -1.94 -12.35
C ILE A 5 3.34 -2.71 -11.61
N GLY A 6 2.65 -2.03 -10.73
CA GLY A 6 1.52 -2.60 -10.02
C GLY A 6 0.38 -1.61 -9.95
N ILE A 7 -0.83 -2.13 -10.07
CA ILE A 7 -2.04 -1.35 -9.88
C ILE A 7 -3.03 -2.19 -9.06
N ASP A 8 -3.76 -1.53 -8.19
CA ASP A 8 -4.79 -2.20 -7.41
C ASP A 8 -5.99 -1.28 -7.23
N VAL A 9 -7.17 -1.88 -7.13
CA VAL A 9 -8.44 -1.18 -6.99
C VAL A 9 -9.19 -1.84 -5.83
N VAL A 10 -9.68 -1.03 -4.91
CA VAL A 10 -10.36 -1.50 -3.71
C VAL A 10 -11.71 -0.80 -3.58
N ASP A 11 -12.77 -1.58 -3.41
CA ASP A 11 -14.09 -1.07 -3.06
C ASP A 11 -14.07 -0.72 -1.58
N ILE A 12 -14.26 0.55 -1.25
CA ILE A 12 -14.08 1.06 0.12
C ILE A 12 -15.11 0.44 1.07
N GLU A 13 -16.37 0.31 0.63
CA GLU A 13 -17.43 -0.28 1.47
C GLU A 13 -17.12 -1.75 1.79
N ARG A 14 -16.73 -2.52 0.79
CA ARG A 14 -16.36 -3.93 0.99
C ARG A 14 -15.13 -4.06 1.87
N PHE A 15 -14.18 -3.15 1.74
CA PHE A 15 -12.99 -3.12 2.59
C PHE A 15 -13.38 -2.88 4.04
N GLN A 16 -14.28 -1.91 4.29
CA GLN A 16 -14.76 -1.64 5.64
C GLN A 16 -15.49 -2.85 6.23
N GLU A 17 -16.31 -3.52 5.44
CA GLU A 17 -16.99 -4.75 5.88
C GLU A 17 -15.99 -5.83 6.28
N SER A 18 -14.91 -5.99 5.52
CA SER A 18 -13.85 -6.96 5.84
C SER A 18 -13.16 -6.62 7.14
N ILE A 19 -12.82 -5.35 7.37
CA ILE A 19 -12.20 -4.88 8.62
C ILE A 19 -13.13 -5.15 9.80
N ASN A 20 -14.43 -4.87 9.65
CA ASN A 20 -15.40 -5.06 10.73
C ASN A 20 -15.63 -6.54 11.03
N ARG A 21 -15.62 -7.38 10.01
CA ARG A 21 -15.92 -8.82 10.13
C ARG A 21 -14.76 -9.64 10.66
N THR A 22 -13.53 -9.22 10.44
CA THR A 22 -12.33 -9.99 10.75
C THR A 22 -11.54 -9.33 11.86
N PRO A 23 -11.70 -9.75 13.13
CA PRO A 23 -10.91 -9.20 14.23
C PRO A 23 -9.41 -9.33 13.96
N GLY A 24 -8.67 -8.25 14.23
CA GLY A 24 -7.22 -8.24 14.05
C GLY A 24 -6.74 -7.93 12.63
N LEU A 25 -7.64 -7.84 11.65
CA LEU A 25 -7.23 -7.59 10.27
C LEU A 25 -6.58 -6.22 10.10
N LYS A 26 -7.14 -5.19 10.71
CA LYS A 26 -6.59 -3.83 10.64
C LYS A 26 -5.16 -3.79 11.17
N GLU A 27 -4.91 -4.42 12.30
CA GLU A 27 -3.59 -4.46 12.92
C GLU A 27 -2.61 -5.30 12.09
N LYS A 28 -3.10 -6.31 11.41
CA LYS A 28 -2.27 -7.15 10.53
C LYS A 28 -1.80 -6.37 9.30
N LEU A 29 -2.69 -5.58 8.70
CA LEU A 29 -2.42 -4.89 7.45
C LEU A 29 -1.66 -3.58 7.62
N PHE A 30 -1.86 -2.89 8.74
CA PHE A 30 -1.38 -1.53 8.92
C PHE A 30 -0.51 -1.38 10.16
N THR A 31 0.54 -0.55 10.03
CA THR A 31 1.38 -0.19 11.16
C THR A 31 0.57 0.67 12.15
N PRO A 32 1.02 0.78 13.42
CA PRO A 32 0.34 1.65 14.38
C PRO A 32 0.12 3.08 13.87
N ALA A 33 1.09 3.63 13.13
CA ALA A 33 0.98 4.98 12.57
C ALA A 33 -0.14 5.09 11.52
N GLU A 34 -0.40 4.01 10.79
CA GLU A 34 -1.43 3.99 9.76
C GLU A 34 -2.84 3.78 10.32
N GLN A 35 -2.96 3.08 11.46
CA GLN A 35 -4.25 2.57 11.95
C GLN A 35 -5.26 3.66 12.29
N SER A 36 -4.82 4.88 12.61
CA SER A 36 -5.71 5.98 12.99
C SER A 36 -6.32 6.71 11.80
N LYS A 37 -5.98 6.33 10.58
CA LYS A 37 -6.47 6.98 9.37
C LYS A 37 -7.94 6.63 9.10
N SER A 38 -8.60 7.46 8.26
CA SER A 38 -9.98 7.20 7.83
C SER A 38 -10.08 5.91 7.03
N ILE A 39 -11.29 5.36 6.91
CA ILE A 39 -11.48 4.12 6.16
C ILE A 39 -11.10 4.29 4.68
N ALA A 40 -11.38 5.44 4.08
CA ALA A 40 -10.97 5.71 2.69
C ALA A 40 -9.46 5.74 2.56
N SER A 41 -8.77 6.35 3.52
CA SER A 41 -7.31 6.39 3.56
C SER A 41 -6.71 5.01 3.77
N LEU A 42 -7.31 4.20 4.65
CA LEU A 42 -6.85 2.82 4.86
C LEU A 42 -7.04 1.96 3.62
N ALA A 43 -8.17 2.12 2.93
CA ALA A 43 -8.43 1.39 1.68
C ALA A 43 -7.39 1.76 0.61
N ALA A 44 -7.06 3.05 0.48
CA ALA A 44 -6.03 3.50 -0.45
C ALA A 44 -4.65 2.96 -0.07
N ARG A 45 -4.33 2.92 1.22
CA ARG A 45 -3.07 2.33 1.71
C ARG A 45 -2.99 0.83 1.46
N PHE A 46 -4.11 0.13 1.64
CA PHE A 46 -4.18 -1.29 1.30
C PHE A 46 -3.92 -1.50 -0.20
N ALA A 47 -4.57 -0.69 -1.04
CA ALA A 47 -4.34 -0.74 -2.50
C ALA A 47 -2.86 -0.47 -2.83
N ALA A 48 -2.22 0.48 -2.14
CA ALA A 48 -0.81 0.78 -2.34
C ALA A 48 0.09 -0.42 -2.05
N LYS A 49 -0.16 -1.11 -0.94
CA LYS A 49 0.63 -2.30 -0.55
C LYS A 49 0.45 -3.44 -1.54
N GLU A 50 -0.79 -3.66 -1.99
CA GLU A 50 -1.10 -4.67 -3.01
C GLU A 50 -0.44 -4.32 -4.35
N ALA A 51 -0.48 -3.05 -4.76
CA ALA A 51 0.15 -2.60 -5.99
C ALA A 51 1.66 -2.76 -5.94
N LEU A 52 2.28 -2.45 -4.80
CA LEU A 52 3.71 -2.68 -4.58
C LEU A 52 4.05 -4.16 -4.75
N TYR A 53 3.25 -5.03 -4.16
CA TYR A 53 3.46 -6.46 -4.23
C TYR A 53 3.44 -6.96 -5.68
N LYS A 54 2.48 -6.46 -6.46
CA LYS A 54 2.40 -6.79 -7.89
C LYS A 54 3.62 -6.29 -8.67
N ALA A 55 4.14 -5.12 -8.30
CA ALA A 55 5.33 -4.55 -8.97
C ALA A 55 6.61 -5.30 -8.63
N LEU A 56 6.71 -5.89 -7.44
CA LEU A 56 7.90 -6.60 -7.01
C LEU A 56 8.00 -7.96 -7.70
N SER A 57 7.28 -8.95 -7.23
CA SER A 57 7.29 -10.28 -7.81
C SER A 57 6.30 -11.14 -7.06
N PRO A 58 5.52 -11.97 -7.74
CA PRO A 58 4.56 -12.86 -7.07
C PRO A 58 5.23 -13.93 -6.20
N ALA A 59 6.53 -14.13 -6.32
CA ALA A 59 7.25 -15.12 -5.51
C ALA A 59 7.51 -14.66 -4.07
N HIS A 60 7.34 -13.37 -3.78
CA HIS A 60 7.61 -12.84 -2.46
C HIS A 60 6.33 -12.72 -1.64
N GLY A 61 6.39 -13.15 -0.38
CA GLY A 61 5.27 -13.01 0.54
C GLY A 61 5.09 -11.57 0.97
N LEU A 62 3.84 -11.21 1.32
CA LEU A 62 3.52 -9.88 1.82
C LEU A 62 3.94 -9.71 3.27
N ALA A 63 4.74 -8.69 3.52
CA ALA A 63 5.08 -8.23 4.85
C ALA A 63 4.47 -6.83 5.01
N TRP A 64 3.21 -6.78 5.39
CA TRP A 64 2.38 -5.57 5.37
C TRP A 64 3.00 -4.38 6.11
N HIS A 65 3.64 -4.62 7.26
CA HIS A 65 4.25 -3.59 8.07
C HIS A 65 5.61 -3.11 7.54
N GLU A 66 6.19 -3.85 6.60
CA GLU A 66 7.49 -3.48 6.02
C GLU A 66 7.35 -2.44 4.90
N ALA A 67 6.14 -2.14 4.48
CA ALA A 67 5.84 -1.12 3.49
C ALA A 67 4.77 -0.18 4.04
N GLU A 68 5.17 0.71 4.92
CA GLU A 68 4.26 1.70 5.50
C GLU A 68 4.05 2.84 4.54
N VAL A 69 2.80 3.27 4.35
CA VAL A 69 2.50 4.44 3.53
C VAL A 69 2.51 5.69 4.40
N ILE A 70 3.30 6.66 4.01
CA ILE A 70 3.42 7.96 4.68
C ILE A 70 3.02 9.05 3.70
N ASN A 71 2.73 10.24 4.23
CA ASN A 71 2.48 11.42 3.42
C ASN A 71 3.48 12.50 3.79
N PHE A 72 4.07 13.13 2.77
CA PHE A 72 4.88 14.33 2.97
C PHE A 72 3.99 15.52 3.31
N GLU A 73 4.58 16.63 3.74
CA GLU A 73 3.84 17.84 4.10
C GLU A 73 2.94 18.35 2.97
N ASN A 74 3.37 18.18 1.72
CA ASN A 74 2.58 18.56 0.55
C ASN A 74 1.48 17.57 0.19
N GLY A 75 1.29 16.52 1.01
CA GLY A 75 0.28 15.49 0.81
C GLY A 75 0.70 14.33 -0.09
N LYS A 76 1.87 14.42 -0.73
CA LYS A 76 2.34 13.38 -1.63
C LYS A 76 2.62 12.08 -0.87
N PRO A 77 2.06 10.93 -1.33
CA PRO A 77 2.31 9.66 -0.65
C PRO A 77 3.67 9.09 -1.01
N ALA A 78 4.23 8.32 -0.08
CA ALA A 78 5.45 7.57 -0.28
C ALA A 78 5.44 6.35 0.62
N PHE A 79 6.32 5.38 0.34
CA PHE A 79 6.54 4.25 1.23
C PHE A 79 7.72 4.51 2.16
N LEU A 80 7.59 4.01 3.37
CA LEU A 80 8.70 3.83 4.29
C LEU A 80 8.93 2.33 4.39
N PHE A 81 10.08 1.87 3.89
CA PHE A 81 10.38 0.45 3.82
C PHE A 81 11.22 -0.04 4.99
N ARG A 82 10.97 -1.28 5.41
CA ARG A 82 11.71 -1.96 6.47
C ARG A 82 11.94 -3.41 6.07
N GLY A 83 12.92 -4.04 6.74
CA GLY A 83 13.12 -5.49 6.65
C GLY A 83 13.38 -6.01 5.25
N GLY A 84 12.81 -7.16 4.94
CA GLY A 84 13.01 -7.84 3.67
C GLY A 84 12.51 -7.04 2.47
N ILE A 85 11.45 -6.27 2.62
CA ILE A 85 10.95 -5.41 1.54
C ILE A 85 11.97 -4.31 1.26
N ALA A 86 12.58 -3.72 2.30
CA ALA A 86 13.63 -2.73 2.10
C ALA A 86 14.80 -3.30 1.28
N ASP A 87 15.16 -4.56 1.53
CA ASP A 87 16.21 -5.23 0.76
C ASP A 87 15.81 -5.44 -0.70
N LEU A 88 14.55 -5.81 -0.94
CA LEU A 88 14.05 -6.04 -2.30
C LEU A 88 14.02 -4.78 -3.16
N VAL A 89 13.74 -3.63 -2.55
CA VAL A 89 13.66 -2.35 -3.27
C VAL A 89 14.98 -1.58 -3.25
N ASP A 90 16.02 -2.13 -2.65
CA ASP A 90 17.31 -1.47 -2.57
C ASP A 90 17.83 -1.12 -3.96
N GLY A 91 18.31 0.11 -4.12
CA GLY A 91 18.78 0.61 -5.41
C GLY A 91 17.68 1.01 -6.37
N ALA A 92 16.41 0.89 -5.99
CA ALA A 92 15.28 1.26 -6.83
C ALA A 92 14.65 2.56 -6.37
N GLN A 93 14.05 3.28 -7.32
CA GLN A 93 13.10 4.35 -7.01
C GLN A 93 11.70 3.75 -7.09
N VAL A 94 10.91 3.97 -6.05
CA VAL A 94 9.55 3.46 -5.98
C VAL A 94 8.60 4.65 -6.06
N HIS A 95 7.86 4.74 -7.16
CA HIS A 95 6.90 5.80 -7.40
C HIS A 95 5.52 5.30 -7.00
N LEU A 96 4.78 6.13 -6.27
CA LEU A 96 3.46 5.78 -5.75
C LEU A 96 2.46 6.89 -6.07
N SER A 97 1.31 6.51 -6.59
CA SER A 97 0.18 7.41 -6.77
C SER A 97 -1.08 6.76 -6.22
N LEU A 98 -1.88 7.55 -5.52
CA LEU A 98 -3.13 7.12 -4.92
C LEU A 98 -4.27 7.98 -5.43
N SER A 99 -5.45 7.39 -5.58
CA SER A 99 -6.66 8.12 -5.91
C SER A 99 -7.86 7.42 -5.30
N HIS A 100 -8.90 8.18 -4.96
CA HIS A 100 -10.18 7.58 -4.59
C HIS A 100 -11.31 8.47 -5.08
N ASP A 101 -12.36 7.84 -5.57
CA ASP A 101 -13.54 8.51 -6.08
C ASP A 101 -14.67 7.49 -6.19
N GLY A 102 -15.90 7.93 -5.94
CA GLY A 102 -17.08 7.10 -6.13
C GLY A 102 -17.07 5.80 -5.35
N GLY A 103 -16.50 5.78 -4.14
CA GLY A 103 -16.45 4.59 -3.32
C GLY A 103 -15.31 3.62 -3.66
N ILE A 104 -14.43 4.01 -4.57
CA ILE A 104 -13.30 3.19 -5.01
C ILE A 104 -12.00 3.87 -4.64
N ALA A 105 -11.05 3.12 -4.08
CA ALA A 105 -9.68 3.55 -3.88
C ALA A 105 -8.78 2.81 -4.86
N SER A 106 -7.80 3.51 -5.42
CA SER A 106 -6.85 2.90 -6.34
C SER A 106 -5.44 3.35 -6.05
N ALA A 107 -4.49 2.52 -6.43
CA ALA A 107 -3.08 2.81 -6.27
C ALA A 107 -2.30 2.30 -7.48
N MET A 108 -1.26 3.04 -7.83
CA MET A 108 -0.32 2.65 -8.86
C MET A 108 1.08 2.75 -8.31
N VAL A 109 1.89 1.73 -8.57
CA VAL A 109 3.29 1.69 -8.18
C VAL A 109 4.14 1.43 -9.41
N VAL A 110 5.20 2.20 -9.55
CA VAL A 110 6.22 1.99 -10.59
C VAL A 110 7.54 1.80 -9.88
N LEU A 111 8.19 0.69 -10.17
CA LEU A 111 9.51 0.36 -9.63
C LEU A 111 10.53 0.63 -10.73
N GLU A 112 11.46 1.53 -10.45
CA GLU A 112 12.45 1.96 -11.45
C GLU A 112 13.85 1.72 -10.94
N ARG A 113 14.68 1.11 -11.78
CA ARG A 113 16.11 0.86 -11.48
C ARG A 113 17.02 1.45 -12.53
#